data_0a4fe06decd114ba37282bc0e43561c1
#
_entry.id   0a4fe06decd114ba37282bc0e43561c1
#
_cell.length_a   1.000
_cell.length_b   1.000
_cell.length_c   1.000
_cell.angle_alpha   90.00
_cell.angle_beta   90.00
_cell.angle_gamma   90.00
#
_symmetry.space_group_name_H-M   'P 1'
#
loop_
_entity.id
_entity.type
_entity.pdbx_description
1 polymer ?
#
loop_
_entity_poly.entity_id
_entity_poly.type
_entity_poly.pdbx_seq_one_letter_code
_entity_poly.pdbx_strand_id
1 'polypeptide(L)'
;MKKVKWKQINWEQAETYINRLQIRIVKAVKENKWRLVKRLQYLITHSFYGKAVAVRRVISNKGKNTPGIDGIVWKTDKEKEEAIRTLETKGYRASALRRIYIEKFGKKEKRPLGIPTMKDRAMQALQLLGLEP
;
A
#
# COMPACT_ATOMS: atom_id res chain seq x y z
N MET A 1 -1.56 19.39 -13.79
CA MET A 1 -1.34 17.94 -13.66
C MET A 1 -2.39 17.17 -14.43
N LYS A 2 -1.97 16.28 -15.29
CA LYS A 2 -2.90 15.35 -15.94
C LYS A 2 -3.42 14.36 -14.91
N LYS A 3 -4.75 14.27 -14.76
CA LYS A 3 -5.35 13.21 -13.97
C LYS A 3 -5.17 11.89 -14.72
N VAL A 4 -4.47 10.93 -14.11
CA VAL A 4 -4.34 9.60 -14.68
C VAL A 4 -5.58 8.80 -14.32
N LYS A 5 -6.24 8.24 -15.32
CA LYS A 5 -7.42 7.42 -15.12
C LYS A 5 -7.02 5.99 -14.76
N TRP A 6 -7.71 5.40 -13.78
CA TRP A 6 -7.43 4.04 -13.29
C TRP A 6 -7.36 3.03 -14.44
N LYS A 7 -8.30 3.07 -15.36
CA LYS A 7 -8.35 2.15 -16.52
C LYS A 7 -7.22 2.35 -17.51
N GLN A 8 -6.55 3.49 -17.48
CA GLN A 8 -5.45 3.82 -18.41
C GLN A 8 -4.09 3.46 -17.84
N ILE A 9 -4.01 2.98 -16.60
CA ILE A 9 -2.74 2.60 -15.98
C ILE A 9 -2.22 1.33 -16.66
N ASN A 10 -0.99 1.41 -17.15
CA ASN A 10 -0.30 0.23 -17.67
C ASN A 10 0.32 -0.55 -16.51
N TRP A 11 -0.39 -1.56 -16.04
CA TRP A 11 0.02 -2.34 -14.87
C TRP A 11 1.28 -3.15 -15.10
N GLU A 12 1.48 -3.64 -16.32
CA GLU A 12 2.73 -4.34 -16.68
C GLU A 12 3.93 -3.42 -16.56
N GLN A 13 3.81 -2.21 -17.07
CA GLN A 13 4.87 -1.20 -16.96
C GLN A 13 5.12 -0.81 -15.51
N ALA A 14 4.04 -0.65 -14.73
CA ALA A 14 4.14 -0.32 -13.31
C ALA A 14 4.91 -1.40 -12.54
N GLU A 15 4.57 -2.66 -12.74
CA GLU A 15 5.24 -3.77 -12.07
C GLU A 15 6.70 -3.92 -12.53
N THR A 16 6.97 -3.72 -13.81
CA THR A 16 8.34 -3.74 -14.34
C THR A 16 9.19 -2.66 -13.70
N TYR A 17 8.65 -1.45 -13.57
CA TYR A 17 9.33 -0.34 -12.92
C TYR A 17 9.68 -0.68 -11.47
N ILE A 18 8.72 -1.19 -10.72
CA ILE A 18 8.92 -1.56 -9.31
C ILE A 18 9.94 -2.70 -9.19
N ASN A 19 9.81 -3.74 -10.01
CA ASN A 19 10.73 -4.88 -9.99
C ASN A 19 12.18 -4.47 -10.26
N ARG A 20 12.41 -3.56 -11.21
CA ARG A 20 13.75 -3.05 -11.49
C ARG A 20 14.36 -2.36 -10.28
N LEU A 21 13.58 -1.52 -9.60
CA LEU A 21 14.06 -0.85 -8.40
C LEU A 21 14.32 -1.83 -7.26
N GLN A 22 13.45 -2.84 -7.09
CA GLN A 22 13.63 -3.88 -6.07
C GLN A 22 14.89 -4.70 -6.31
N ILE A 23 15.18 -5.06 -7.55
CA ILE A 23 16.42 -5.78 -7.90
C ILE A 23 17.64 -4.94 -7.56
N ARG A 24 17.60 -3.64 -7.87
CA ARG A 24 18.68 -2.72 -7.52
C ARG A 24 18.86 -2.58 -6.02
N ILE A 25 17.77 -2.59 -5.25
CA ILE A 25 17.83 -2.55 -3.79
C ILE A 25 18.56 -3.80 -3.26
N VAL A 26 18.19 -4.99 -3.73
CA VAL A 26 18.84 -6.25 -3.33
C VAL A 26 20.33 -6.19 -3.60
N LYS A 27 20.72 -5.74 -4.78
CA LYS A 27 22.13 -5.59 -5.15
C LYS A 27 22.85 -4.59 -4.25
N ALA A 28 22.22 -3.45 -3.98
CA ALA A 28 22.80 -2.42 -3.11
C ALA A 28 22.96 -2.90 -1.68
N VAL A 29 22.02 -3.69 -1.15
CA VAL A 29 22.13 -4.31 0.17
C VAL A 29 23.31 -5.26 0.21
N LYS A 30 23.49 -6.12 -0.78
CA LYS A 30 24.60 -7.07 -0.85
C LYS A 30 25.96 -6.35 -0.92
N GLU A 31 26.00 -5.18 -1.52
CA GLU A 31 27.22 -4.37 -1.66
C GLU A 31 27.40 -3.36 -0.51
N ASN A 32 26.51 -3.40 0.51
CA ASN A 32 26.52 -2.50 1.67
C ASN A 32 26.41 -1.01 1.29
N LYS A 33 25.74 -0.71 0.20
CA LYS A 33 25.52 0.66 -0.29
C LYS A 33 24.24 1.24 0.30
N TRP A 34 24.27 1.54 1.61
CA TRP A 34 23.07 1.92 2.36
C TRP A 34 22.43 3.24 1.90
N ARG A 35 23.22 4.21 1.45
CA ARG A 35 22.67 5.46 0.90
C ARG A 35 21.90 5.20 -0.38
N LEU A 36 22.40 4.31 -1.23
CA LEU A 36 21.72 3.91 -2.46
C LEU A 36 20.43 3.17 -2.13
N VAL A 37 20.44 2.27 -1.13
CA VAL A 37 19.24 1.57 -0.67
C VAL A 37 18.15 2.57 -0.29
N LYS A 38 18.47 3.57 0.52
CA LYS A 38 17.52 4.60 0.95
C LYS A 38 16.97 5.39 -0.23
N ARG A 39 17.83 5.75 -1.19
CA ARG A 39 17.41 6.49 -2.39
C ARG A 39 16.44 5.66 -3.25
N LEU A 40 16.74 4.37 -3.43
CA LEU A 40 15.87 3.48 -4.21
C LEU A 40 14.52 3.27 -3.51
N GLN A 41 14.52 3.10 -2.18
CA GLN A 41 13.30 3.02 -1.40
C GLN A 41 12.45 4.29 -1.55
N TYR A 42 13.11 5.45 -1.50
CA TYR A 42 12.44 6.74 -1.71
C TYR A 42 11.80 6.81 -3.09
N LEU A 43 12.50 6.37 -4.14
CA LEU A 43 11.98 6.38 -5.50
C LEU A 43 10.71 5.52 -5.61
N ILE A 44 10.67 4.35 -4.98
CA ILE A 44 9.48 3.50 -4.99
C ILE A 44 8.32 4.17 -4.26
N THR A 45 8.54 4.62 -3.02
CA THR A 45 7.47 5.15 -2.17
C THR A 45 6.93 6.50 -2.63
N HIS A 46 7.66 7.22 -3.46
CA HIS A 46 7.25 8.52 -4.01
C HIS A 46 6.84 8.46 -5.48
N SER A 47 6.95 7.27 -6.12
CA SER A 47 6.58 7.13 -7.51
C SER A 47 5.07 6.92 -7.66
N PHE A 48 4.52 7.39 -8.78
CA PHE A 48 3.13 7.11 -9.14
C PHE A 48 2.88 5.59 -9.24
N TYR A 49 3.78 4.86 -9.88
CA TYR A 49 3.64 3.41 -10.06
C TYR A 49 3.65 2.66 -8.73
N GLY A 50 4.50 3.07 -7.79
CA GLY A 50 4.51 2.48 -6.45
C GLY A 50 3.19 2.66 -5.74
N LYS A 51 2.65 3.87 -5.77
CA LYS A 51 1.36 4.20 -5.14
C LYS A 51 0.20 3.46 -5.81
N ALA A 52 0.20 3.39 -7.15
CA ALA A 52 -0.81 2.67 -7.91
C ALA A 52 -0.82 1.17 -7.58
N VAL A 53 0.35 0.54 -7.54
CA VAL A 53 0.49 -0.87 -7.19
C VAL A 53 0.03 -1.12 -5.74
N ALA A 54 0.37 -0.23 -4.81
CA ALA A 54 -0.07 -0.34 -3.42
C ALA A 54 -1.60 -0.31 -3.30
N VAL A 55 -2.26 0.64 -3.96
CA VAL A 55 -3.73 0.72 -3.98
C VAL A 55 -4.34 -0.54 -4.60
N ARG A 56 -3.78 -1.00 -5.73
CA ARG A 56 -4.26 -2.21 -6.39
C ARG A 56 -4.18 -3.43 -5.47
N ARG A 57 -3.10 -3.58 -4.70
CA ARG A 57 -2.95 -4.69 -3.76
C ARG A 57 -4.03 -4.68 -2.68
N VAL A 58 -4.36 -3.50 -2.16
CA VAL A 58 -5.41 -3.38 -1.13
C VAL A 58 -6.77 -3.81 -1.67
N ILE A 59 -7.14 -3.35 -2.87
CA ILE A 59 -8.44 -3.68 -3.46
C ILE A 59 -8.53 -5.10 -3.99
N SER A 60 -7.39 -5.80 -4.12
CA SER A 60 -7.34 -7.20 -4.55
C SER A 60 -7.40 -8.18 -3.39
N ASN A 61 -7.28 -7.70 -2.15
CA ASN A 61 -7.31 -8.53 -0.95
C ASN A 61 -8.73 -8.89 -0.52
N LYS A 62 -8.85 -9.96 0.27
CA LYS A 62 -10.15 -10.40 0.84
C LYS A 62 -10.83 -9.31 1.68
N GLY A 63 -10.06 -8.44 2.32
CA GLY A 63 -10.58 -7.34 3.13
C GLY A 63 -11.02 -6.10 2.37
N LYS A 64 -11.10 -6.14 1.04
CA LYS A 64 -11.42 -4.97 0.20
C LYS A 64 -12.77 -4.30 0.52
N ASN A 65 -13.71 -5.05 1.08
CA ASN A 65 -15.04 -4.56 1.45
C ASN A 65 -15.18 -4.31 2.96
N THR A 66 -14.11 -4.48 3.74
CA THR A 66 -14.11 -4.30 5.18
C THR A 66 -13.45 -2.97 5.54
N PRO A 67 -14.23 -1.92 5.87
CA PRO A 67 -13.66 -0.61 6.14
C PRO A 67 -12.96 -0.56 7.50
N GLY A 68 -12.05 0.41 7.66
CA GLY A 68 -11.48 0.78 8.94
C GLY A 68 -12.41 1.73 9.71
N ILE A 69 -11.83 2.50 10.65
CA ILE A 69 -12.58 3.39 11.52
C ILE A 69 -13.31 4.52 10.79
N ASP A 70 -12.82 4.91 9.61
CA ASP A 70 -13.44 5.95 8.77
C ASP A 70 -14.61 5.47 7.92
N GLY A 71 -14.88 4.16 7.89
CA GLY A 71 -15.96 3.58 7.10
C GLY A 71 -15.73 3.59 5.59
N ILE A 72 -14.54 3.94 5.12
CA ILE A 72 -14.23 4.11 3.69
C ILE A 72 -13.77 2.80 3.07
N VAL A 73 -14.34 2.46 1.91
CA VAL A 73 -13.85 1.40 1.00
C VAL A 73 -13.74 1.97 -0.41
N TRP A 74 -12.80 1.45 -1.19
CA TRP A 74 -12.56 1.94 -2.56
C TRP A 74 -13.22 1.02 -3.58
N LYS A 75 -14.37 1.43 -4.10
CA LYS A 75 -15.15 0.65 -5.07
C LYS A 75 -15.07 1.21 -6.49
N THR A 76 -15.12 2.54 -6.62
CA THR A 76 -15.11 3.19 -7.94
C THR A 76 -13.70 3.53 -8.38
N ASP A 77 -13.50 3.65 -9.71
CA ASP A 77 -12.22 4.05 -10.28
C ASP A 77 -11.80 5.44 -9.79
N LYS A 78 -12.77 6.35 -9.64
CA LYS A 78 -12.52 7.70 -9.13
C LYS A 78 -11.95 7.68 -7.70
N GLU A 79 -12.51 6.83 -6.84
CA GLU A 79 -12.02 6.67 -5.47
C GLU A 79 -10.60 6.12 -5.45
N LYS A 80 -10.28 5.16 -6.33
CA LYS A 80 -8.94 4.58 -6.46
C LYS A 80 -7.93 5.61 -6.96
N GLU A 81 -8.29 6.42 -7.94
CA GLU A 81 -7.45 7.50 -8.47
C GLU A 81 -7.15 8.54 -7.39
N GLU A 82 -8.17 8.93 -6.64
CA GLU A 82 -8.02 9.87 -5.53
C GLU A 82 -7.12 9.30 -4.44
N ALA A 83 -7.25 7.99 -4.15
CA ALA A 83 -6.41 7.31 -3.18
C ALA A 83 -4.93 7.36 -3.58
N ILE A 84 -4.62 7.13 -4.87
CA ILE A 84 -3.24 7.24 -5.38
C ILE A 84 -2.72 8.66 -5.18
N ARG A 85 -3.52 9.66 -5.53
CA ARG A 85 -3.13 11.06 -5.45
C ARG A 85 -2.84 11.50 -4.02
N THR A 86 -3.62 11.03 -3.07
CA THR A 86 -3.52 11.44 -1.66
C THR A 86 -2.59 10.56 -0.83
N LEU A 87 -2.02 9.50 -1.41
CA LEU A 87 -1.11 8.59 -0.70
C LEU A 87 0.29 9.20 -0.64
N GLU A 88 0.52 10.03 0.37
CA GLU A 88 1.79 10.73 0.58
C GLU A 88 2.43 10.29 1.89
N THR A 89 3.75 10.07 1.85
CA THR A 89 4.51 9.66 3.04
C THR A 89 4.82 10.84 3.96
N LYS A 90 4.99 12.03 3.39
CA LYS A 90 5.27 13.24 4.17
C LYS A 90 4.05 13.65 4.99
N GLY A 91 4.24 13.79 6.28
CA GLY A 91 3.16 14.18 7.19
C GLY A 91 2.14 13.08 7.46
N TYR A 92 2.41 11.85 6.99
CA TYR A 92 1.51 10.73 7.20
C TYR A 92 1.40 10.36 8.68
N ARG A 93 0.16 10.13 9.11
CA ARG A 93 -0.15 9.58 10.44
C ARG A 93 -1.18 8.48 10.29
N ALA A 94 -0.89 7.33 10.89
CA ALA A 94 -1.83 6.22 10.89
C ALA A 94 -3.08 6.57 11.70
N SER A 95 -4.24 6.18 11.18
CA SER A 95 -5.51 6.31 11.88
C SER A 95 -5.67 5.20 12.92
N ALA A 96 -6.59 5.38 13.87
CA ALA A 96 -6.93 4.34 14.82
C ALA A 96 -7.47 3.10 14.10
N LEU A 97 -7.23 1.93 14.68
CA LEU A 97 -7.78 0.68 14.17
C LEU A 97 -9.25 0.58 14.54
N ARG A 98 -10.08 0.10 13.62
CA ARG A 98 -11.43 -0.30 13.93
C ARG A 98 -11.37 -1.67 14.59
N ARG A 99 -11.83 -1.79 15.83
CA ARG A 99 -11.84 -3.07 16.54
C ARG A 99 -13.12 -3.81 16.27
N ILE A 100 -12.98 -5.06 15.86
CA ILE A 100 -14.07 -6.02 15.83
C ILE A 100 -13.67 -7.24 16.65
N TYR A 101 -14.66 -7.99 17.13
CA TYR A 101 -14.41 -9.18 17.93
C TYR A 101 -14.86 -10.40 17.15
N ILE A 102 -13.96 -11.37 17.00
CA ILE A 102 -14.26 -12.64 16.36
C ILE A 102 -14.17 -13.75 17.40
N GLU A 103 -15.02 -14.75 17.26
CA GLU A 103 -14.99 -15.90 18.16
C GLU A 103 -13.74 -16.74 17.93
N LYS A 104 -13.09 -17.12 19.04
CA LYS A 104 -12.02 -18.12 18.98
C LYS A 104 -12.64 -19.47 18.77
N PHE A 105 -12.10 -20.26 17.84
CA PHE A 105 -12.57 -21.60 17.55
C PHE A 105 -12.61 -22.46 18.85
N GLY A 106 -13.78 -22.99 19.18
CA GLY A 106 -13.99 -23.85 20.35
C GLY A 106 -13.96 -23.15 21.72
N LYS A 107 -13.95 -21.81 21.78
CA LYS A 107 -13.92 -21.03 23.03
C LYS A 107 -15.01 -19.97 23.06
N LYS A 108 -15.56 -19.70 24.24
CA LYS A 108 -16.56 -18.64 24.43
C LYS A 108 -15.99 -17.24 24.36
N GLU A 109 -14.68 -17.10 24.50
CA GLU A 109 -14.00 -15.81 24.47
C GLU A 109 -13.85 -15.29 23.05
N LYS A 110 -14.12 -13.98 22.85
CA LYS A 110 -13.94 -13.31 21.56
C LYS A 110 -12.52 -12.73 21.47
N ARG A 111 -11.92 -12.87 20.31
CA ARG A 111 -10.61 -12.34 20.00
C ARG A 111 -10.76 -10.95 19.37
N PRO A 112 -10.08 -9.91 19.88
CA PRO A 112 -10.09 -8.61 19.23
C PRO A 112 -9.30 -8.64 17.92
N LEU A 113 -9.84 -8.01 16.88
CA LEU A 113 -9.18 -7.83 15.59
C LEU A 113 -9.17 -6.36 15.25
N GLY A 114 -7.98 -5.81 15.01
CA GLY A 114 -7.82 -4.42 14.58
C GLY A 114 -7.83 -4.32 13.05
N ILE A 115 -8.71 -3.47 12.53
CA ILE A 115 -8.83 -3.24 11.08
C ILE A 115 -8.35 -1.84 10.76
N PRO A 116 -7.23 -1.68 10.02
CA PRO A 116 -6.76 -0.36 9.59
C PRO A 116 -7.63 0.20 8.47
N THR A 117 -7.57 1.52 8.27
CA THR A 117 -8.23 2.17 7.14
C THR A 117 -7.63 1.69 5.82
N MET A 118 -8.36 1.88 4.70
CA MET A 118 -7.85 1.56 3.37
C MET A 118 -6.57 2.33 3.07
N LYS A 119 -6.50 3.60 3.45
CA LYS A 119 -5.31 4.43 3.29
C LYS A 119 -4.11 3.88 4.06
N ASP A 120 -4.33 3.44 5.30
CA ASP A 120 -3.26 2.86 6.12
C ASP A 120 -2.77 1.53 5.54
N ARG A 121 -3.68 0.69 5.02
CA ARG A 121 -3.31 -0.56 4.34
C ARG A 121 -2.48 -0.27 3.09
N ALA A 122 -2.87 0.73 2.30
CA ALA A 122 -2.14 1.12 1.10
C ALA A 122 -0.75 1.68 1.45
N MET A 123 -0.65 2.46 2.53
CA MET A 123 0.64 2.96 3.00
C MET A 123 1.56 1.83 3.44
N GLN A 124 1.04 0.84 4.15
CA GLN A 124 1.80 -0.35 4.53
C GLN A 124 2.27 -1.12 3.30
N ALA A 125 1.39 -1.34 2.31
CA ALA A 125 1.75 -2.02 1.06
C ALA A 125 2.84 -1.24 0.30
N LEU A 126 2.71 0.08 0.24
CA LEU A 126 3.69 0.95 -0.41
C LEU A 126 5.08 0.84 0.22
N GLN A 127 5.14 0.88 1.55
CA GLN A 127 6.40 0.75 2.28
C GLN A 127 7.01 -0.63 2.12
N LEU A 128 6.19 -1.69 2.10
CA LEU A 128 6.66 -3.06 1.88
C LEU A 128 7.31 -3.23 0.52
N LEU A 129 6.87 -2.51 -0.51
CA LEU A 129 7.51 -2.55 -1.83
C LEU A 129 8.99 -2.17 -1.76
N GLY A 130 9.35 -1.25 -0.86
CA GLY A 130 10.74 -0.84 -0.66
C GLY A 130 11.51 -1.69 0.33
N LEU A 131 10.83 -2.41 1.25
CA LEU A 131 11.45 -3.18 2.32
C LEU A 131 11.58 -4.68 2.00
N GLU A 132 10.70 -5.21 1.14
CA GLU A 132 10.68 -6.62 0.75
C GLU A 132 10.84 -6.76 -0.76
N PRO A 133 12.02 -6.41 -1.30
CA PRO A 133 12.30 -6.58 -2.72
C PRO A 133 12.47 -8.05 -3.11
#